data_822a48ca8f5fe4e5c917567542f2191d
#
_entry.id   822a48ca8f5fe4e5c917567542f2191d
#
_cell.length_a   1.000
_cell.length_b   1.000
_cell.length_c   1.000
_cell.angle_alpha   90.00
_cell.angle_beta   90.00
_cell.angle_gamma   90.00
#
_symmetry.space_group_name_H-M   'P 1'
#
loop_
_entity.id
_entity.type
_entity.pdbx_description
1 polymer ?
#
loop_
_entity_poly.entity_id
_entity_poly.type
_entity_poly.pdbx_seq_one_letter_code
_entity_poly.pdbx_strand_id
1 'polypeptide(L)'
;MEKAIKKYFPVFALPTLVAFTIGFIVPFIMGIYLSFCEFTTVTDAKFVGLKNYLRVFSDPTFMHALWFTALFTIVSVLTINVFAFVIAMLLTKGIKGTNFFRTVFFMPNLIGGIVLGYIWQILLNGILGHFGRTLTYSSSYGFWGLIILMNWQQVGYMMIIYIASIQNIPGELIEAAKMDGASDWQLLKSVTIPMVMPSITICTFLTLTNSFKLFDQNLALTAGEPSNNSQMLALNIFETFYGRTGWEGVGQAKAVIFFIIVAVIALAQNRLTRTKEVQQ
;
A
#
# COMPACT_ATOMS: atom_id res chain seq x y z
N MET A 1 40.62 -2.73 -4.80
CA MET A 1 39.33 -2.14 -4.48
C MET A 1 38.66 -2.82 -3.28
N GLU A 2 38.58 -4.15 -3.22
CA GLU A 2 37.93 -4.92 -2.12
C GLU A 2 38.54 -4.69 -0.72
N LYS A 3 39.88 -4.63 -0.61
CA LYS A 3 40.58 -4.33 0.66
C LYS A 3 40.27 -2.92 1.20
N ALA A 4 40.13 -1.92 0.32
CA ALA A 4 39.76 -0.58 0.72
C ALA A 4 38.29 -0.51 1.20
N ILE A 5 37.37 -1.20 0.52
CA ILE A 5 35.96 -1.30 0.92
C ILE A 5 35.85 -1.94 2.32
N LYS A 6 36.53 -3.05 2.57
CA LYS A 6 36.54 -3.71 3.89
C LYS A 6 37.12 -2.81 5.00
N LYS A 7 38.15 -2.00 4.70
CA LYS A 7 38.77 -1.08 5.69
C LYS A 7 37.83 0.09 6.07
N TYR A 8 37.10 0.65 5.10
CA TYR A 8 36.25 1.82 5.33
C TYR A 8 34.77 1.46 5.56
N PHE A 9 34.39 0.20 5.37
CA PHE A 9 33.02 -0.27 5.61
C PHE A 9 32.47 0.12 6.99
N PRO A 10 33.20 -0.05 8.11
CA PRO A 10 32.70 0.36 9.42
C PRO A 10 32.43 1.87 9.51
N VAL A 11 33.25 2.71 8.89
CA VAL A 11 33.11 4.17 8.96
C VAL A 11 31.85 4.64 8.23
N PHE A 12 31.50 4.04 7.10
CA PHE A 12 30.34 4.42 6.31
C PHE A 12 29.06 3.68 6.68
N ALA A 13 29.15 2.40 7.03
CA ALA A 13 27.98 1.58 7.35
C ALA A 13 27.57 1.66 8.83
N LEU A 14 28.54 1.79 9.76
CA LEU A 14 28.29 1.76 11.20
C LEU A 14 27.32 2.86 11.68
N PRO A 15 27.47 4.14 11.30
CA PRO A 15 26.53 5.18 11.73
C PRO A 15 25.10 4.89 11.31
N THR A 16 24.91 4.43 10.08
CA THR A 16 23.58 4.05 9.55
C THR A 16 23.02 2.84 10.27
N LEU A 17 23.84 1.81 10.52
CA LEU A 17 23.43 0.62 11.26
C LEU A 17 23.07 0.94 12.70
N VAL A 18 23.85 1.79 13.38
CA VAL A 18 23.55 2.23 14.76
C VAL A 18 22.24 3.01 14.79
N ALA A 19 22.06 3.99 13.89
CA ALA A 19 20.81 4.76 13.80
C ALA A 19 19.60 3.84 13.52
N PHE A 20 19.75 2.89 12.60
CA PHE A 20 18.69 1.91 12.29
C PHE A 20 18.40 0.98 13.48
N THR A 21 19.43 0.54 14.18
CA THR A 21 19.25 -0.32 15.37
C THR A 21 18.51 0.42 16.48
N ILE A 22 18.91 1.64 16.80
CA ILE A 22 18.27 2.44 17.86
C ILE A 22 16.88 2.91 17.45
N GLY A 23 16.71 3.38 16.22
CA GLY A 23 15.44 3.97 15.77
C GLY A 23 14.41 2.95 15.30
N PHE A 24 14.81 1.75 14.93
CA PHE A 24 13.91 0.74 14.39
C PHE A 24 13.97 -0.60 15.13
N ILE A 25 15.15 -1.25 15.21
CA ILE A 25 15.26 -2.62 15.74
C ILE A 25 14.87 -2.67 17.22
N VAL A 26 15.38 -1.76 18.05
CA VAL A 26 15.11 -1.75 19.49
C VAL A 26 13.61 -1.50 19.75
N PRO A 27 12.96 -0.43 19.20
CA PRO A 27 11.53 -0.23 19.39
C PRO A 27 10.67 -1.37 18.85
N PHE A 28 11.08 -1.99 17.75
CA PHE A 28 10.36 -3.12 17.16
C PHE A 28 10.38 -4.35 18.09
N ILE A 29 11.54 -4.72 18.62
CA ILE A 29 11.66 -5.83 19.59
C ILE A 29 10.90 -5.51 20.89
N MET A 30 11.00 -4.27 21.37
CA MET A 30 10.23 -3.81 22.55
C MET A 30 8.72 -3.90 22.28
N GLY A 31 8.27 -3.51 21.09
CA GLY A 31 6.87 -3.61 20.71
C GLY A 31 6.37 -5.07 20.68
N ILE A 32 7.18 -6.01 20.18
CA ILE A 32 6.86 -7.44 20.27
C ILE A 32 6.76 -7.89 21.73
N TYR A 33 7.69 -7.50 22.60
CA TYR A 33 7.62 -7.82 24.01
C TYR A 33 6.38 -7.25 24.68
N LEU A 34 6.07 -5.97 24.45
CA LEU A 34 4.91 -5.28 25.01
C LEU A 34 3.57 -5.88 24.54
N SER A 35 3.52 -6.54 23.39
CA SER A 35 2.33 -7.26 22.94
C SER A 35 1.92 -8.42 23.87
N PHE A 36 2.87 -8.95 24.65
CA PHE A 36 2.63 -9.96 25.68
C PHE A 36 2.41 -9.37 27.08
N CYS A 37 2.38 -8.04 27.20
CA CYS A 37 2.23 -7.34 28.47
C CYS A 37 0.90 -6.59 28.55
N GLU A 38 0.36 -6.48 29.76
CA GLU A 38 -0.68 -5.51 30.11
C GLU A 38 0.02 -4.28 30.69
N PHE A 39 -0.22 -3.10 30.13
CA PHE A 39 0.46 -1.86 30.51
C PHE A 39 -0.37 -0.64 30.12
N THR A 40 -0.12 0.46 30.78
CA THR A 40 -0.59 1.81 30.40
C THR A 40 0.62 2.66 30.00
N THR A 41 1.74 2.45 30.70
CA THR A 41 3.04 3.02 30.36
C THR A 41 4.09 1.91 30.27
N VAL A 42 5.17 2.15 29.53
CA VAL A 42 6.23 1.14 29.33
C VAL A 42 6.86 0.68 30.64
N THR A 43 6.81 1.55 31.68
CA THR A 43 7.40 1.30 33.01
C THR A 43 6.53 0.42 33.91
N ASP A 44 5.23 0.29 33.65
CA ASP A 44 4.30 -0.53 34.44
C ASP A 44 3.93 -1.85 33.76
N ALA A 45 4.64 -2.24 32.72
CA ALA A 45 4.36 -3.41 31.92
C ALA A 45 4.43 -4.71 32.73
N LYS A 46 3.32 -5.46 32.77
CA LYS A 46 3.19 -6.76 33.42
C LYS A 46 2.99 -7.82 32.38
N PHE A 47 3.85 -8.84 32.37
CA PHE A 47 3.74 -9.95 31.45
C PHE A 47 2.46 -10.78 31.68
N VAL A 48 1.63 -10.93 30.66
CA VAL A 48 0.35 -11.65 30.72
C VAL A 48 0.26 -12.79 29.67
N GLY A 49 1.37 -13.12 29.03
CA GLY A 49 1.42 -14.17 28.01
C GLY A 49 0.53 -13.86 26.80
N LEU A 50 -0.23 -14.83 26.36
CA LEU A 50 -1.10 -14.72 25.15
C LEU A 50 -2.45 -14.05 25.37
N LYS A 51 -2.74 -13.53 26.57
CA LYS A 51 -4.05 -12.92 26.93
C LYS A 51 -4.47 -11.83 25.93
N ASN A 52 -3.55 -10.98 25.51
CA ASN A 52 -3.83 -9.90 24.56
C ASN A 52 -4.22 -10.48 23.18
N TYR A 53 -3.52 -11.50 22.71
CA TYR A 53 -3.82 -12.14 21.43
C TYR A 53 -5.20 -12.81 21.41
N LEU A 54 -5.59 -13.46 22.52
CA LEU A 54 -6.94 -14.00 22.66
C LEU A 54 -8.01 -12.91 22.57
N ARG A 55 -7.76 -11.75 23.23
CA ARG A 55 -8.64 -10.58 23.12
C ARG A 55 -8.73 -10.01 21.71
N VAL A 56 -7.63 -10.00 20.94
CA VAL A 56 -7.64 -9.54 19.54
C VAL A 56 -8.55 -10.41 18.70
N PHE A 57 -8.45 -11.73 18.78
CA PHE A 57 -9.28 -12.64 18.00
C PHE A 57 -10.75 -12.67 18.45
N SER A 58 -11.03 -12.22 19.67
CA SER A 58 -12.39 -12.08 20.19
C SER A 58 -12.99 -10.68 19.91
N ASP A 59 -12.23 -9.74 19.34
CA ASP A 59 -12.70 -8.40 19.02
C ASP A 59 -13.37 -8.37 17.62
N PRO A 60 -14.71 -8.22 17.53
CA PRO A 60 -15.41 -8.18 16.26
C PRO A 60 -14.98 -7.01 15.38
N THR A 61 -14.59 -5.89 15.99
CA THR A 61 -14.18 -4.69 15.23
C THR A 61 -12.87 -4.91 14.51
N PHE A 62 -11.95 -5.68 15.10
CA PHE A 62 -10.70 -6.06 14.47
C PHE A 62 -10.92 -7.00 13.27
N MET A 63 -11.77 -8.01 13.44
CA MET A 63 -12.10 -8.95 12.36
C MET A 63 -12.78 -8.25 11.18
N HIS A 64 -13.69 -7.32 11.49
CA HIS A 64 -14.34 -6.51 10.46
C HIS A 64 -13.31 -5.63 9.73
N ALA A 65 -12.46 -4.91 10.46
CA ALA A 65 -11.42 -4.07 9.88
C ALA A 65 -10.41 -4.86 9.03
N LEU A 66 -10.05 -6.08 9.45
CA LEU A 66 -9.20 -6.98 8.68
C LEU A 66 -9.84 -7.35 7.34
N TRP A 67 -11.11 -7.76 7.36
CA TRP A 67 -11.84 -8.12 6.14
C TRP A 67 -12.04 -6.92 5.21
N PHE A 68 -12.43 -5.78 5.78
CA PHE A 68 -12.60 -4.53 5.03
C PHE A 68 -11.29 -4.10 4.35
N THR A 69 -10.16 -4.18 5.07
CA THR A 69 -8.82 -3.86 4.54
C THR A 69 -8.41 -4.85 3.44
N ALA A 70 -8.67 -6.14 3.63
CA ALA A 70 -8.36 -7.16 2.62
C ALA A 70 -9.14 -6.94 1.32
N LEU A 71 -10.45 -6.70 1.42
CA LEU A 71 -11.29 -6.40 0.25
C LEU A 71 -10.86 -5.10 -0.44
N PHE A 72 -10.62 -4.05 0.33
CA PHE A 72 -10.10 -2.78 -0.17
C PHE A 72 -8.79 -2.96 -0.93
N THR A 73 -7.85 -3.73 -0.37
CA THR A 73 -6.55 -4.00 -0.99
C THR A 73 -6.70 -4.74 -2.30
N ILE A 74 -7.53 -5.78 -2.37
CA ILE A 74 -7.77 -6.53 -3.61
C ILE A 74 -8.30 -5.61 -4.71
N VAL A 75 -9.32 -4.80 -4.40
CA VAL A 75 -9.92 -3.88 -5.36
C VAL A 75 -8.91 -2.80 -5.79
N SER A 76 -8.16 -2.22 -4.84
CA SER A 76 -7.14 -1.20 -5.11
C SER A 76 -6.00 -1.75 -5.99
N VAL A 77 -5.47 -2.95 -5.68
CA VAL A 77 -4.42 -3.57 -6.47
C VAL A 77 -4.87 -3.77 -7.92
N LEU A 78 -6.08 -4.27 -8.12
CA LEU A 78 -6.62 -4.48 -9.47
C LEU A 78 -6.83 -3.16 -10.21
N THR A 79 -7.55 -2.22 -9.60
CA THR A 79 -7.94 -0.97 -10.28
C THR A 79 -6.74 -0.06 -10.55
N ILE A 80 -5.86 0.15 -9.57
CA ILE A 80 -4.68 1.01 -9.72
C ILE A 80 -3.74 0.46 -10.79
N ASN A 81 -3.41 -0.83 -10.76
CA ASN A 81 -2.47 -1.40 -11.71
C ASN A 81 -3.06 -1.43 -13.14
N VAL A 82 -4.34 -1.77 -13.29
CA VAL A 82 -5.00 -1.76 -14.60
C VAL A 82 -5.04 -0.34 -15.18
N PHE A 83 -5.49 0.66 -14.41
CA PHE A 83 -5.54 2.05 -14.90
C PHE A 83 -4.15 2.59 -15.19
N ALA A 84 -3.17 2.36 -14.30
CA ALA A 84 -1.79 2.80 -14.48
C ALA A 84 -1.16 2.20 -15.74
N PHE A 85 -1.36 0.89 -15.97
CA PHE A 85 -0.84 0.20 -17.14
C PHE A 85 -1.49 0.71 -18.43
N VAL A 86 -2.82 0.85 -18.46
CA VAL A 86 -3.55 1.37 -19.63
C VAL A 86 -3.09 2.79 -19.98
N ILE A 87 -2.98 3.68 -18.99
CA ILE A 87 -2.51 5.05 -19.21
C ILE A 87 -1.04 5.05 -19.68
N ALA A 88 -0.18 4.20 -19.11
CA ALA A 88 1.20 4.05 -19.54
C ALA A 88 1.30 3.61 -21.01
N MET A 89 0.52 2.62 -21.42
CA MET A 89 0.43 2.17 -22.81
C MET A 89 -0.03 3.27 -23.77
N LEU A 90 -0.99 4.10 -23.35
CA LEU A 90 -1.44 5.23 -24.17
C LEU A 90 -0.34 6.30 -24.30
N LEU A 91 0.30 6.66 -23.19
CA LEU A 91 1.33 7.71 -23.18
C LEU A 91 2.67 7.30 -23.81
N THR A 92 2.89 6.01 -24.06
CA THR A 92 4.08 5.52 -24.80
C THR A 92 3.88 5.50 -26.31
N LYS A 93 2.66 5.73 -26.84
CA LYS A 93 2.36 5.79 -28.28
C LYS A 93 2.72 7.13 -28.96
N GLY A 94 3.47 8.02 -28.31
CA GLY A 94 3.94 9.27 -28.92
C GLY A 94 2.89 10.38 -29.01
N ILE A 95 1.91 10.40 -28.10
CA ILE A 95 0.88 11.46 -28.03
C ILE A 95 1.52 12.81 -27.75
N LYS A 96 1.09 13.86 -28.45
CA LYS A 96 1.53 15.24 -28.18
C LYS A 96 1.19 15.65 -26.75
N GLY A 97 2.14 16.20 -26.01
CA GLY A 97 1.93 16.62 -24.62
C GLY A 97 2.12 15.51 -23.57
N THR A 98 2.72 14.38 -23.92
CA THR A 98 2.95 13.25 -23.00
C THR A 98 3.56 13.67 -21.66
N ASN A 99 4.55 14.59 -21.66
CA ASN A 99 5.20 15.04 -20.44
C ASN A 99 4.23 15.83 -19.54
N PHE A 100 3.35 16.62 -20.11
CA PHE A 100 2.29 17.30 -19.36
C PHE A 100 1.36 16.31 -18.67
N PHE A 101 0.87 15.31 -19.39
CA PHE A 101 0.01 14.27 -18.81
C PHE A 101 0.73 13.47 -17.72
N ARG A 102 1.99 13.09 -17.93
CA ARG A 102 2.80 12.42 -16.90
C ARG A 102 2.87 13.24 -15.62
N THR A 103 3.11 14.56 -15.72
CA THR A 103 3.16 15.45 -14.57
C THR A 103 1.81 15.56 -13.86
N VAL A 104 0.73 15.77 -14.60
CA VAL A 104 -0.62 15.92 -14.04
C VAL A 104 -1.06 14.65 -13.30
N PHE A 105 -0.85 13.47 -13.88
CA PHE A 105 -1.21 12.21 -13.23
C PHE A 105 -0.32 11.89 -12.02
N PHE A 106 0.93 12.32 -12.02
CA PHE A 106 1.86 12.07 -10.91
C PHE A 106 1.65 13.01 -9.72
N MET A 107 1.21 14.25 -9.97
CA MET A 107 1.09 15.32 -8.97
C MET A 107 0.28 14.92 -7.72
N PRO A 108 -0.85 14.20 -7.82
CA PRO A 108 -1.62 13.78 -6.65
C PRO A 108 -0.84 12.96 -5.63
N ASN A 109 0.14 12.18 -6.08
CA ASN A 109 0.97 11.36 -5.19
C ASN A 109 1.88 12.19 -4.26
N LEU A 110 2.11 13.46 -4.57
CA LEU A 110 2.93 14.37 -3.78
C LEU A 110 2.14 15.02 -2.63
N ILE A 111 0.81 14.86 -2.60
CA ILE A 111 -0.05 15.46 -1.58
C ILE A 111 -0.12 14.50 -0.39
N GLY A 112 0.08 15.04 0.82
CA GLY A 112 -0.02 14.26 2.06
C GLY A 112 -1.41 13.66 2.27
N GLY A 113 -1.45 12.42 2.78
CA GLY A 113 -2.68 11.62 2.88
C GLY A 113 -3.81 12.28 3.66
N ILE A 114 -3.50 12.96 4.79
CA ILE A 114 -4.49 13.67 5.60
C ILE A 114 -5.12 14.83 4.82
N VAL A 115 -4.29 15.67 4.19
CA VAL A 115 -4.78 16.82 3.39
C VAL A 115 -5.65 16.33 2.25
N LEU A 116 -5.18 15.28 1.57
CA LEU A 116 -5.92 14.67 0.48
C LEU A 116 -7.25 14.08 0.93
N GLY A 117 -7.27 13.39 2.07
CA GLY A 117 -8.48 12.82 2.65
C GLY A 117 -9.54 13.89 2.93
N TYR A 118 -9.18 15.01 3.54
CA TYR A 118 -10.10 16.12 3.80
C TYR A 118 -10.61 16.79 2.52
N ILE A 119 -9.75 17.02 1.52
CA ILE A 119 -10.18 17.58 0.23
C ILE A 119 -11.23 16.66 -0.40
N TRP A 120 -10.96 15.37 -0.47
CA TRP A 120 -11.89 14.39 -1.04
C TRP A 120 -13.17 14.22 -0.21
N GLN A 121 -13.07 14.34 1.12
CA GLN A 121 -14.25 14.32 1.99
C GLN A 121 -15.23 15.47 1.61
N ILE A 122 -14.70 16.68 1.45
CA ILE A 122 -15.51 17.85 1.06
C ILE A 122 -16.11 17.65 -0.33
N LEU A 123 -15.31 17.23 -1.30
CA LEU A 123 -15.77 17.01 -2.68
C LEU A 123 -16.85 15.94 -2.78
N LEU A 124 -16.61 14.77 -2.16
CA LEU A 124 -17.55 13.66 -2.22
C LEU A 124 -18.82 13.94 -1.43
N ASN A 125 -18.73 14.58 -0.25
CA ASN A 125 -19.90 14.99 0.51
C ASN A 125 -20.69 16.08 -0.23
N GLY A 126 -20.03 17.00 -0.96
CA GLY A 126 -20.69 17.97 -1.83
C GLY A 126 -21.52 17.30 -2.93
N ILE A 127 -20.96 16.28 -3.59
CA ILE A 127 -21.67 15.50 -4.62
C ILE A 127 -22.83 14.69 -4.01
N LEU A 128 -22.56 13.95 -2.93
CA LEU A 128 -23.55 13.11 -2.26
C LEU A 128 -24.68 13.93 -1.62
N GLY A 129 -24.37 15.16 -1.18
CA GLY A 129 -25.33 16.09 -0.60
C GLY A 129 -26.48 16.44 -1.54
N HIS A 130 -26.27 16.47 -2.85
CA HIS A 130 -27.36 16.64 -3.84
C HIS A 130 -28.37 15.49 -3.81
N PHE A 131 -27.98 14.33 -3.28
CA PHE A 131 -28.84 13.16 -3.11
C PHE A 131 -29.28 12.97 -1.65
N GLY A 132 -29.07 13.97 -0.78
CA GLY A 132 -29.40 13.87 0.65
C GLY A 132 -28.56 12.86 1.45
N ARG A 133 -27.32 12.57 1.00
CA ARG A 133 -26.44 11.56 1.58
C ARG A 133 -25.06 12.14 1.89
N THR A 134 -24.28 11.40 2.70
CA THR A 134 -22.89 11.70 3.03
C THR A 134 -22.04 10.45 2.87
N LEU A 135 -20.73 10.57 2.92
CA LEU A 135 -19.80 9.43 2.93
C LEU A 135 -20.05 8.48 4.12
N THR A 136 -20.50 9.05 5.24
CA THR A 136 -20.80 8.31 6.49
C THR A 136 -22.21 7.73 6.53
N TYR A 137 -23.01 7.88 5.47
CA TYR A 137 -24.35 7.30 5.38
C TYR A 137 -24.30 5.75 5.39
N SER A 138 -23.28 5.15 4.78
CA SER A 138 -23.09 3.71 4.70
C SER A 138 -21.61 3.39 4.52
N SER A 139 -21.15 2.26 5.06
CA SER A 139 -19.77 1.78 4.87
C SER A 139 -19.39 1.61 3.38
N SER A 140 -20.35 1.30 2.52
CA SER A 140 -20.12 1.21 1.07
C SER A 140 -19.72 2.55 0.45
N TYR A 141 -20.28 3.68 0.90
CA TYR A 141 -19.88 5.01 0.41
C TYR A 141 -18.45 5.32 0.86
N GLY A 142 -18.10 5.01 2.12
CA GLY A 142 -16.73 5.14 2.63
C GLY A 142 -15.75 4.28 1.85
N PHE A 143 -16.10 3.01 1.57
CA PHE A 143 -15.29 2.08 0.78
C PHE A 143 -14.99 2.62 -0.62
N TRP A 144 -16.01 3.00 -1.38
CA TRP A 144 -15.82 3.51 -2.73
C TRP A 144 -15.16 4.89 -2.75
N GLY A 145 -15.44 5.73 -1.73
CA GLY A 145 -14.73 6.99 -1.54
C GLY A 145 -13.22 6.80 -1.38
N LEU A 146 -12.81 5.84 -0.54
CA LEU A 146 -11.40 5.47 -0.37
C LEU A 146 -10.80 4.89 -1.66
N ILE A 147 -11.54 4.04 -2.41
CA ILE A 147 -11.07 3.48 -3.68
C ILE A 147 -10.83 4.59 -4.71
N ILE A 148 -11.76 5.54 -4.85
CA ILE A 148 -11.63 6.66 -5.80
C ILE A 148 -10.42 7.53 -5.42
N LEU A 149 -10.30 7.91 -4.15
CA LEU A 149 -9.19 8.69 -3.63
C LEU A 149 -7.85 8.00 -3.89
N MET A 150 -7.75 6.71 -3.53
CA MET A 150 -6.51 5.94 -3.65
C MET A 150 -6.10 5.76 -5.11
N ASN A 151 -7.06 5.50 -6.02
CA ASN A 151 -6.80 5.44 -7.45
C ASN A 151 -6.26 6.77 -7.98
N TRP A 152 -6.92 7.88 -7.64
CA TRP A 152 -6.49 9.21 -8.06
C TRP A 152 -5.07 9.53 -7.57
N GLN A 153 -4.72 9.14 -6.35
CA GLN A 153 -3.42 9.37 -5.74
C GLN A 153 -2.32 8.48 -6.32
N GLN A 154 -2.58 7.18 -6.55
CA GLN A 154 -1.54 6.18 -6.80
C GLN A 154 -1.36 5.82 -8.28
N VAL A 155 -2.39 5.97 -9.11
CA VAL A 155 -2.34 5.56 -10.52
C VAL A 155 -1.18 6.23 -11.26
N GLY A 156 -0.95 7.53 -11.03
CA GLY A 156 0.13 8.26 -11.72
C GLY A 156 1.52 7.78 -11.31
N TYR A 157 1.71 7.40 -10.05
CA TYR A 157 2.99 6.86 -9.58
C TYR A 157 3.29 5.50 -10.23
N MET A 158 2.34 4.58 -10.23
CA MET A 158 2.50 3.27 -10.87
C MET A 158 2.64 3.40 -12.39
N MET A 159 1.92 4.33 -13.01
CA MET A 159 2.02 4.65 -14.44
C MET A 159 3.45 5.00 -14.85
N ILE A 160 4.18 5.80 -14.07
CA ILE A 160 5.58 6.16 -14.41
C ILE A 160 6.49 4.93 -14.40
N ILE A 161 6.30 4.00 -13.47
CA ILE A 161 7.07 2.76 -13.42
C ILE A 161 6.77 1.90 -14.67
N TYR A 162 5.49 1.78 -15.04
CA TYR A 162 5.10 1.07 -16.26
C TYR A 162 5.64 1.75 -17.52
N ILE A 163 5.60 3.08 -17.62
CA ILE A 163 6.15 3.81 -18.78
C ILE A 163 7.64 3.48 -18.94
N ALA A 164 8.42 3.54 -17.86
CA ALA A 164 9.85 3.24 -17.89
C ALA A 164 10.10 1.80 -18.39
N SER A 165 9.32 0.83 -17.94
CA SER A 165 9.44 -0.56 -18.35
C SER A 165 9.05 -0.77 -19.82
N ILE A 166 7.93 -0.18 -20.27
CA ILE A 166 7.49 -0.29 -21.67
C ILE A 166 8.50 0.34 -22.63
N GLN A 167 9.10 1.47 -22.25
CA GLN A 167 10.11 2.14 -23.08
C GLN A 167 11.44 1.38 -23.15
N ASN A 168 11.71 0.47 -22.24
CA ASN A 168 12.90 -0.38 -22.25
C ASN A 168 12.74 -1.67 -23.08
N ILE A 169 11.56 -1.93 -23.65
CA ILE A 169 11.37 -3.08 -24.55
C ILE A 169 12.16 -2.82 -25.83
N PRO A 170 13.07 -3.73 -26.25
CA PRO A 170 13.81 -3.59 -27.51
C PRO A 170 12.86 -3.46 -28.71
N GLY A 171 13.06 -2.43 -29.53
CA GLY A 171 12.24 -2.20 -30.73
C GLY A 171 12.23 -3.37 -31.70
N GLU A 172 13.37 -4.06 -31.79
CA GLU A 172 13.55 -5.25 -32.63
C GLU A 172 12.53 -6.36 -32.32
N LEU A 173 12.17 -6.57 -31.04
CA LEU A 173 11.17 -7.56 -30.66
C LEU A 173 9.77 -7.17 -31.15
N ILE A 174 9.46 -5.87 -31.10
CA ILE A 174 8.17 -5.33 -31.55
C ILE A 174 8.09 -5.43 -33.10
N GLU A 175 9.18 -5.10 -33.80
CA GLU A 175 9.25 -5.17 -35.26
C GLU A 175 9.19 -6.62 -35.76
N ALA A 176 9.94 -7.53 -35.13
CA ALA A 176 9.89 -8.95 -35.46
C ALA A 176 8.48 -9.54 -35.33
N ALA A 177 7.82 -9.27 -34.19
CA ALA A 177 6.44 -9.73 -33.99
C ALA A 177 5.45 -9.16 -35.02
N LYS A 178 5.63 -7.90 -35.45
CA LYS A 178 4.83 -7.30 -36.51
C LYS A 178 5.11 -7.92 -37.89
N MET A 179 6.37 -8.24 -38.19
CA MET A 179 6.74 -8.94 -39.43
C MET A 179 6.15 -10.35 -39.52
N ASP A 180 6.02 -11.01 -38.36
CA ASP A 180 5.33 -12.30 -38.19
C ASP A 180 3.79 -12.19 -38.27
N GLY A 181 3.25 -10.99 -38.49
CA GLY A 181 1.80 -10.74 -38.61
C GLY A 181 1.05 -10.70 -37.30
N ALA A 182 1.71 -10.47 -36.14
CA ALA A 182 1.05 -10.38 -34.88
C ALA A 182 0.13 -9.15 -34.80
N SER A 183 -1.12 -9.37 -34.36
CA SER A 183 -2.06 -8.30 -34.03
C SER A 183 -1.61 -7.53 -32.76
N ASP A 184 -2.14 -6.32 -32.54
CA ASP A 184 -1.83 -5.52 -31.36
C ASP A 184 -2.12 -6.28 -30.04
N TRP A 185 -3.16 -7.11 -30.02
CA TRP A 185 -3.49 -7.94 -28.86
C TRP A 185 -2.48 -9.07 -28.65
N GLN A 186 -2.02 -9.69 -29.71
CA GLN A 186 -0.96 -10.71 -29.64
C GLN A 186 0.37 -10.09 -29.20
N LEU A 187 0.72 -8.90 -29.73
CA LEU A 187 1.88 -8.13 -29.31
C LEU A 187 1.81 -7.79 -27.82
N LEU A 188 0.64 -7.30 -27.34
CA LEU A 188 0.43 -7.01 -25.93
C LEU A 188 0.63 -8.24 -25.05
N LYS A 189 -0.02 -9.37 -25.38
CA LYS A 189 -0.05 -10.57 -24.55
C LYS A 189 1.28 -11.35 -24.60
N SER A 190 1.92 -11.44 -25.76
CA SER A 190 3.07 -12.34 -25.98
C SER A 190 4.42 -11.62 -25.89
N VAL A 191 4.46 -10.29 -26.03
CA VAL A 191 5.70 -9.50 -25.96
C VAL A 191 5.64 -8.50 -24.81
N THR A 192 4.66 -7.57 -24.83
CA THR A 192 4.67 -6.45 -23.88
C THR A 192 4.48 -6.92 -22.44
N ILE A 193 3.42 -7.68 -22.13
CA ILE A 193 3.15 -8.14 -20.76
C ILE A 193 4.30 -8.98 -20.18
N PRO A 194 4.85 -9.99 -20.89
CA PRO A 194 6.00 -10.73 -20.37
C PRO A 194 7.24 -9.86 -20.12
N MET A 195 7.54 -8.92 -21.00
CA MET A 195 8.70 -8.02 -20.85
C MET A 195 8.56 -7.03 -19.72
N VAL A 196 7.34 -6.57 -19.39
CA VAL A 196 7.07 -5.66 -18.28
C VAL A 196 6.72 -6.39 -16.97
N MET A 197 6.78 -7.73 -16.93
CA MET A 197 6.44 -8.52 -15.75
C MET A 197 7.19 -8.09 -14.47
N PRO A 198 8.50 -7.75 -14.50
CA PRO A 198 9.19 -7.24 -13.33
C PRO A 198 8.54 -5.97 -12.76
N SER A 199 8.08 -5.07 -13.62
CA SER A 199 7.38 -3.86 -13.19
C SER A 199 5.97 -4.14 -12.67
N ILE A 200 5.27 -5.13 -13.22
CA ILE A 200 3.98 -5.61 -12.68
C ILE A 200 4.19 -6.13 -11.26
N THR A 201 5.26 -6.90 -11.02
CA THR A 201 5.62 -7.40 -9.68
C THR A 201 5.83 -6.25 -8.71
N ILE A 202 6.66 -5.26 -9.09
CA ILE A 202 6.98 -4.09 -8.26
C ILE A 202 5.73 -3.26 -7.98
N CYS A 203 4.95 -2.91 -9.01
CA CYS A 203 3.75 -2.10 -8.86
C CYS A 203 2.68 -2.80 -8.00
N THR A 204 2.49 -4.11 -8.19
CA THR A 204 1.58 -4.91 -7.37
C THR A 204 2.04 -4.93 -5.91
N PHE A 205 3.33 -5.13 -5.64
CA PHE A 205 3.89 -5.10 -4.29
C PHE A 205 3.70 -3.74 -3.61
N LEU A 206 4.03 -2.64 -4.32
CA LEU A 206 3.87 -1.28 -3.80
C LEU A 206 2.40 -0.95 -3.52
N THR A 207 1.50 -1.27 -4.45
CA THR A 207 0.07 -1.02 -4.27
C THR A 207 -0.50 -1.84 -3.10
N LEU A 208 -0.14 -3.11 -2.99
CA LEU A 208 -0.55 -4.00 -1.92
C LEU A 208 -0.12 -3.45 -0.55
N THR A 209 1.16 -3.13 -0.40
CA THR A 209 1.70 -2.63 0.87
C THR A 209 1.13 -1.27 1.25
N ASN A 210 0.94 -0.35 0.27
CA ASN A 210 0.33 0.96 0.52
C ASN A 210 -1.16 0.84 0.90
N SER A 211 -1.89 -0.09 0.30
CA SER A 211 -3.31 -0.31 0.60
C SER A 211 -3.51 -0.91 1.99
N PHE A 212 -2.71 -1.92 2.38
CA PHE A 212 -2.83 -2.53 3.70
C PHE A 212 -2.53 -1.56 4.84
N LYS A 213 -1.52 -0.70 4.70
CA LYS A 213 -1.11 0.27 5.73
C LYS A 213 -1.82 1.61 5.63
N LEU A 214 -2.90 1.73 4.82
CA LEU A 214 -3.63 2.97 4.64
C LEU A 214 -4.23 3.44 5.96
N PHE A 215 -3.75 4.58 6.45
CA PHE A 215 -4.17 5.20 7.70
C PHE A 215 -4.69 6.62 7.49
N ASP A 216 -3.84 7.52 6.98
CA ASP A 216 -4.10 8.95 6.86
C ASP A 216 -5.38 9.27 6.11
N GLN A 217 -5.57 8.63 4.94
CA GLN A 217 -6.74 8.85 4.09
C GLN A 217 -8.01 8.30 4.75
N ASN A 218 -7.94 7.15 5.43
CA ASN A 218 -9.10 6.60 6.14
C ASN A 218 -9.49 7.47 7.33
N LEU A 219 -8.50 7.95 8.11
CA LEU A 219 -8.74 8.87 9.21
C LEU A 219 -9.41 10.17 8.72
N ALA A 220 -8.88 10.78 7.66
CA ALA A 220 -9.35 12.07 7.18
C ALA A 220 -10.66 11.99 6.36
N LEU A 221 -10.89 10.89 5.63
CA LEU A 221 -12.06 10.77 4.75
C LEU A 221 -13.32 10.35 5.50
N THR A 222 -13.23 9.33 6.36
CA THR A 222 -14.38 8.71 7.03
C THR A 222 -14.23 8.60 8.53
N ALA A 223 -13.01 8.67 9.08
CA ALA A 223 -12.70 8.36 10.48
C ALA A 223 -13.29 7.01 10.95
N GLY A 224 -13.47 6.05 10.03
CA GLY A 224 -14.11 4.76 10.32
C GLY A 224 -15.64 4.75 10.30
N GLU A 225 -16.31 5.90 10.17
CA GLU A 225 -17.76 6.01 10.21
C GLU A 225 -18.45 5.35 8.98
N PRO A 226 -19.70 4.84 9.11
CA PRO A 226 -20.53 4.80 10.31
C PRO A 226 -20.16 3.62 11.24
N SER A 227 -20.19 3.85 12.54
CA SER A 227 -20.02 2.81 13.60
C SER A 227 -18.78 1.92 13.43
N ASN A 228 -17.66 2.48 13.00
CA ASN A 228 -16.40 1.80 12.66
C ASN A 228 -16.49 0.80 11.47
N ASN A 229 -17.58 0.81 10.71
CA ASN A 229 -17.77 -0.12 9.59
C ASN A 229 -16.98 0.28 8.32
N SER A 230 -16.40 1.48 8.24
CA SER A 230 -15.43 1.87 7.20
C SER A 230 -14.00 1.99 7.75
N GLN A 231 -13.76 1.43 8.93
CA GLN A 231 -12.46 1.47 9.59
C GLN A 231 -11.51 0.45 8.99
N MET A 232 -10.37 0.92 8.51
CA MET A 232 -9.29 0.05 8.06
C MET A 232 -8.43 -0.42 9.24
N LEU A 233 -7.68 -1.48 9.01
CA LEU A 233 -6.93 -2.18 10.05
C LEU A 233 -5.92 -1.28 10.77
N ALA A 234 -5.21 -0.42 10.05
CA ALA A 234 -4.26 0.51 10.65
C ALA A 234 -4.95 1.53 11.59
N LEU A 235 -6.12 2.03 11.19
CA LEU A 235 -6.92 2.94 12.03
C LEU A 235 -7.49 2.22 13.25
N ASN A 236 -7.96 0.96 13.10
CA ASN A 236 -8.43 0.15 14.23
C ASN A 236 -7.33 -0.10 15.28
N ILE A 237 -6.11 -0.37 14.83
CA ILE A 237 -4.95 -0.54 15.72
C ILE A 237 -4.69 0.76 16.49
N PHE A 238 -4.64 1.89 15.79
CA PHE A 238 -4.41 3.20 16.37
C PHE A 238 -5.46 3.56 17.44
N GLU A 239 -6.74 3.41 17.12
CA GLU A 239 -7.83 3.69 18.07
C GLU A 239 -7.87 2.71 19.24
N THR A 240 -7.47 1.45 19.04
CA THR A 240 -7.34 0.51 20.15
C THR A 240 -6.24 0.93 21.09
N PHE A 241 -5.09 1.36 20.56
CA PHE A 241 -3.91 1.72 21.36
C PHE A 241 -4.08 3.06 22.08
N TYR A 242 -4.58 4.09 21.40
CA TYR A 242 -4.66 5.45 21.94
C TYR A 242 -6.05 5.84 22.46
N GLY A 243 -7.10 5.21 22.01
CA GLY A 243 -8.48 5.55 22.34
C GLY A 243 -9.10 4.71 23.46
N ARG A 244 -8.45 3.60 23.88
CA ARG A 244 -9.00 2.67 24.87
C ARG A 244 -8.01 2.41 26.00
N THR A 245 -8.15 3.14 27.11
CA THR A 245 -7.29 2.95 28.29
C THR A 245 -7.33 1.50 28.81
N GLY A 246 -6.16 0.91 29.08
CA GLY A 246 -6.01 -0.49 29.48
C GLY A 246 -6.06 -1.50 28.31
N TRP A 247 -6.05 -1.00 27.07
CA TRP A 247 -6.02 -1.81 25.86
C TRP A 247 -4.72 -1.62 25.04
N GLU A 248 -3.75 -0.91 25.60
CA GLU A 248 -2.48 -0.62 24.95
C GLU A 248 -1.74 -1.91 24.53
N GLY A 249 -1.71 -2.91 25.44
CA GLY A 249 -1.15 -4.24 25.14
C GLY A 249 -1.91 -4.98 24.05
N VAL A 250 -3.25 -4.82 23.97
CA VAL A 250 -4.08 -5.39 22.89
C VAL A 250 -3.81 -4.66 21.58
N GLY A 251 -3.72 -3.33 21.59
CA GLY A 251 -3.34 -2.52 20.43
C GLY A 251 -1.97 -2.94 19.87
N GLN A 252 -1.01 -3.18 20.78
CA GLN A 252 0.32 -3.68 20.40
C GLN A 252 0.26 -5.10 19.80
N ALA A 253 -0.55 -6.00 20.35
CA ALA A 253 -0.76 -7.34 19.80
C ALA A 253 -1.41 -7.29 18.41
N LYS A 254 -2.39 -6.40 18.20
CA LYS A 254 -2.96 -6.13 16.86
C LYS A 254 -1.89 -5.67 15.87
N ALA A 255 -0.98 -4.77 16.28
CA ALA A 255 0.11 -4.29 15.42
C ALA A 255 1.08 -5.41 15.03
N VAL A 256 1.41 -6.33 15.96
CA VAL A 256 2.24 -7.51 15.66
C VAL A 256 1.55 -8.45 14.67
N ILE A 257 0.26 -8.74 14.87
CA ILE A 257 -0.52 -9.56 13.93
C ILE A 257 -0.57 -8.89 12.56
N PHE A 258 -0.82 -7.60 12.50
CA PHE A 258 -0.82 -6.81 11.26
C PHE A 258 0.52 -6.93 10.53
N PHE A 259 1.64 -6.76 11.24
CA PHE A 259 2.97 -6.93 10.66
C PHE A 259 3.18 -8.32 10.07
N ILE A 260 2.80 -9.38 10.79
CA ILE A 260 2.92 -10.77 10.31
C ILE A 260 2.09 -10.98 9.05
N ILE A 261 0.83 -10.52 9.04
CA ILE A 261 -0.07 -10.64 7.87
C ILE A 261 0.55 -9.96 6.66
N VAL A 262 0.99 -8.70 6.80
CA VAL A 262 1.59 -7.94 5.69
C VAL A 262 2.87 -8.60 5.20
N ALA A 263 3.74 -9.05 6.11
CA ALA A 263 4.98 -9.73 5.75
C ALA A 263 4.71 -11.04 4.98
N VAL A 264 3.77 -11.86 5.45
CA VAL A 264 3.41 -13.12 4.78
C VAL A 264 2.83 -12.85 3.39
N ILE A 265 1.90 -11.91 3.27
CA ILE A 265 1.28 -11.58 1.97
C ILE A 265 2.33 -11.01 1.01
N ALA A 266 3.20 -10.11 1.47
CA ALA A 266 4.25 -9.51 0.67
C ALA A 266 5.27 -10.55 0.17
N LEU A 267 5.70 -11.47 1.04
CA LEU A 267 6.60 -12.56 0.68
C LEU A 267 5.96 -13.55 -0.28
N ALA A 268 4.69 -13.90 -0.05
CA ALA A 268 3.94 -14.79 -0.94
C ALA A 268 3.78 -14.17 -2.34
N GLN A 269 3.37 -12.90 -2.41
CA GLN A 269 3.21 -12.17 -3.66
C GLN A 269 4.55 -12.10 -4.43
N ASN A 270 5.64 -11.73 -3.75
CA ASN A 270 6.96 -11.66 -4.39
C ASN A 270 7.40 -13.02 -4.95
N ARG A 271 7.19 -14.12 -4.22
CA ARG A 271 7.48 -15.47 -4.73
C ARG A 271 6.65 -15.85 -5.95
N LEU A 272 5.33 -15.58 -5.91
CA LEU A 272 4.41 -15.96 -6.97
C LEU A 272 4.64 -15.18 -8.27
N THR A 273 5.04 -13.91 -8.18
CA THR A 273 5.26 -13.07 -9.36
C THR A 273 6.66 -13.25 -9.93
N ARG A 274 7.68 -13.39 -9.08
CA ARG A 274 9.07 -13.56 -9.51
C ARG A 274 9.31 -14.82 -10.37
N THR A 275 8.52 -15.88 -10.16
CA THR A 275 8.60 -17.10 -10.97
C THR A 275 8.11 -16.90 -12.42
N LYS A 276 7.42 -15.79 -12.71
CA LYS A 276 6.90 -15.45 -14.04
C LYS A 276 7.76 -14.39 -14.76
N GLU A 277 8.81 -13.89 -14.11
CA GLU A 277 9.74 -12.94 -14.70
C GLU A 277 10.65 -13.66 -15.72
N VAL A 278 10.72 -13.11 -16.92
CA VAL A 278 11.71 -13.53 -17.91
C VAL A 278 13.05 -12.97 -17.47
N GLN A 279 14.04 -13.84 -17.24
CA GLN A 279 15.41 -13.40 -16.99
C GLN A 279 15.93 -12.72 -18.25
N GLN A 280 16.20 -11.45 -18.17
CA GLN A 280 16.84 -10.62 -19.21
C GLN A 280 18.36 -10.76 -19.14
#